data_c876525287d2ee7951382094a82b7906
#
_entry.id   c876525287d2ee7951382094a82b7906
#
_cell.length_a   1.000
_cell.length_b   1.000
_cell.length_c   1.000
_cell.angle_alpha   90.00
_cell.angle_beta   90.00
_cell.angle_gamma   90.00
#
_symmetry.space_group_name_H-M   'P 1'
#
loop_
_entity.id
_entity.type
_entity.pdbx_description
1 polymer ?
#
loop_
_entity_poly.entity_id
_entity_poly.type
_entity_poly.pdbx_seq_one_letter_code
_entity_poly.pdbx_strand_id
1 'polypeptide(L)'
;MTVPNKVGVLGGGRMGAGIAHSFLAAGAEVTVVDINDEAVAAAYERISNDVDGSLKRGASGTREEWLERLTVTTDAGAFAGLPLVVEAVPESMDLKVSSFQKIADASPEAVIATNTSSLSVSDLALTVDNDVIGLHFFNPVPASKLVEIVVADSTPAPLVDSARGWVEALGKTPIVVKDAPGFASSRLGVVIALEAIRMVEEGVASAQDIDNAMVLGYKFPVGPLALTDIVGLDVRLGIAEYLASTLGERFAPPQLMRDMVERGELGRKSGKGFYDYS
;
A
#
# COMPACT_ATOMS: atom_id res chain seq x y z
N MET A 1 -18.24 -7.17 12.29
CA MET A 1 -18.14 -8.01 11.06
C MET A 1 -16.82 -8.76 11.13
N THR A 2 -16.66 -9.87 10.43
CA THR A 2 -15.44 -10.67 10.35
C THR A 2 -14.85 -10.56 8.96
N VAL A 3 -13.54 -10.78 8.81
CA VAL A 3 -12.93 -10.96 7.49
C VAL A 3 -13.48 -12.23 6.82
N PRO A 4 -13.42 -12.36 5.49
CA PRO A 4 -13.68 -13.63 4.83
C PRO A 4 -12.80 -14.73 5.41
N ASN A 5 -13.36 -15.94 5.56
CA ASN A 5 -12.61 -17.08 6.13
C ASN A 5 -11.42 -17.50 5.25
N LYS A 6 -11.50 -17.22 3.95
CA LYS A 6 -10.46 -17.53 2.96
C LYS A 6 -10.15 -16.27 2.15
N VAL A 7 -8.87 -15.95 2.00
CA VAL A 7 -8.40 -14.76 1.29
C VAL A 7 -7.19 -15.11 0.42
N GLY A 8 -7.24 -14.66 -0.82
CA GLY A 8 -6.09 -14.71 -1.72
C GLY A 8 -5.26 -13.42 -1.66
N VAL A 9 -3.96 -13.54 -1.91
CA VAL A 9 -3.07 -12.38 -2.14
C VAL A 9 -2.22 -12.68 -3.37
N LEU A 10 -2.31 -11.85 -4.39
CA LEU A 10 -1.46 -11.94 -5.57
C LEU A 10 -0.29 -10.97 -5.45
N GLY A 11 0.93 -11.52 -5.37
CA GLY A 11 2.18 -10.82 -5.09
C GLY A 11 2.55 -10.89 -3.61
N GLY A 12 3.61 -11.65 -3.27
CA GLY A 12 4.15 -11.85 -1.92
C GLY A 12 5.32 -10.93 -1.57
N GLY A 13 5.44 -9.79 -2.25
CA GLY A 13 6.40 -8.74 -1.92
C GLY A 13 6.15 -8.15 -0.53
N ARG A 14 6.86 -7.08 -0.18
CA ARG A 14 6.75 -6.45 1.15
C ARG A 14 5.30 -6.12 1.55
N MET A 15 4.53 -5.54 0.62
CA MET A 15 3.14 -5.19 0.89
C MET A 15 2.25 -6.41 0.98
N GLY A 16 2.31 -7.32 -0.01
CA GLY A 16 1.48 -8.51 -0.03
C GLY A 16 1.74 -9.46 1.13
N ALA A 17 3.00 -9.65 1.54
CA ALA A 17 3.34 -10.42 2.74
C ALA A 17 2.71 -9.81 4.00
N GLY A 18 2.80 -8.49 4.19
CA GLY A 18 2.17 -7.81 5.32
C GLY A 18 0.65 -7.87 5.28
N ILE A 19 0.04 -7.79 4.09
CA ILE A 19 -1.41 -7.95 3.90
C ILE A 19 -1.82 -9.39 4.27
N ALA A 20 -1.13 -10.40 3.74
CA ALA A 20 -1.36 -11.81 4.06
C ALA A 20 -1.25 -12.06 5.58
N HIS A 21 -0.19 -11.55 6.22
CA HIS A 21 -0.04 -11.60 7.67
C HIS A 21 -1.23 -10.98 8.41
N SER A 22 -1.74 -9.82 7.95
CA SER A 22 -2.87 -9.16 8.62
C SER A 22 -4.15 -10.01 8.58
N PHE A 23 -4.42 -10.70 7.45
CA PHE A 23 -5.55 -11.63 7.35
C PHE A 23 -5.33 -12.91 8.16
N LEU A 24 -4.12 -13.45 8.22
CA LEU A 24 -3.77 -14.57 9.12
C LEU A 24 -4.01 -14.21 10.58
N ALA A 25 -3.60 -12.99 10.99
CA ALA A 25 -3.82 -12.48 12.34
C ALA A 25 -5.31 -12.35 12.69
N ALA A 26 -6.15 -12.04 11.71
CA ALA A 26 -7.60 -11.99 11.86
C ALA A 26 -8.28 -13.37 11.78
N GLY A 27 -7.52 -14.46 11.63
CA GLY A 27 -8.02 -15.83 11.66
C GLY A 27 -8.36 -16.45 10.31
N ALA A 28 -8.12 -15.76 9.19
CA ALA A 28 -8.38 -16.30 7.86
C ALA A 28 -7.38 -17.38 7.43
N GLU A 29 -7.81 -18.28 6.54
CA GLU A 29 -6.93 -19.08 5.68
C GLU A 29 -6.44 -18.18 4.54
N VAL A 30 -5.13 -18.13 4.29
CA VAL A 30 -4.56 -17.21 3.31
C VAL A 30 -3.77 -17.98 2.26
N THR A 31 -4.10 -17.72 0.99
CA THR A 31 -3.36 -18.24 -0.17
C THR A 31 -2.61 -17.10 -0.84
N VAL A 32 -1.28 -17.18 -0.87
CA VAL A 32 -0.43 -16.21 -1.57
C VAL A 32 0.07 -16.84 -2.86
N VAL A 33 -0.08 -16.11 -3.97
CA VAL A 33 0.47 -16.52 -5.27
C VAL A 33 1.54 -15.53 -5.70
N ASP A 34 2.69 -16.02 -6.13
CA ASP A 34 3.75 -15.19 -6.68
C ASP A 34 4.30 -15.78 -7.99
N ILE A 35 5.21 -15.06 -8.64
CA ILE A 35 5.62 -15.28 -10.03
C ILE A 35 6.47 -16.55 -10.24
N ASN A 36 7.27 -16.95 -9.23
CA ASN A 36 8.18 -18.09 -9.29
C ASN A 36 8.50 -18.65 -7.91
N ASP A 37 9.18 -19.78 -7.85
CA ASP A 37 9.50 -20.49 -6.60
C ASP A 37 10.41 -19.66 -5.68
N GLU A 38 11.30 -18.82 -6.21
CA GLU A 38 12.15 -17.94 -5.41
C GLU A 38 11.30 -16.87 -4.71
N ALA A 39 10.38 -16.25 -5.42
CA ALA A 39 9.44 -15.26 -4.88
C ALA A 39 8.50 -15.90 -3.84
N VAL A 40 8.04 -17.12 -4.09
CA VAL A 40 7.23 -17.93 -3.15
C VAL A 40 7.99 -18.19 -1.85
N ALA A 41 9.24 -18.64 -1.93
CA ALA A 41 10.07 -18.87 -0.75
C ALA A 41 10.31 -17.59 0.04
N ALA A 42 10.62 -16.49 -0.65
CA ALA A 42 10.82 -15.18 -0.04
C ALA A 42 9.54 -14.62 0.60
N ALA A 43 8.37 -14.84 -0.01
CA ALA A 43 7.07 -14.46 0.55
C ALA A 43 6.77 -15.24 1.84
N TYR A 44 6.96 -16.57 1.82
CA TYR A 44 6.79 -17.41 3.00
C TYR A 44 7.69 -16.98 4.16
N GLU A 45 8.95 -16.68 3.88
CA GLU A 45 9.90 -16.21 4.89
C GLU A 45 9.45 -14.85 5.50
N ARG A 46 9.05 -13.89 4.66
CA ARG A 46 8.55 -12.58 5.14
C ARG A 46 7.33 -12.74 6.04
N ILE A 47 6.35 -13.53 5.61
CA ILE A 47 5.12 -13.76 6.38
C ILE A 47 5.44 -14.45 7.71
N SER A 48 6.31 -15.46 7.68
CA SER A 48 6.75 -16.19 8.88
C SER A 48 7.43 -15.25 9.89
N ASN A 49 8.29 -14.35 9.41
CA ASN A 49 8.95 -13.34 10.24
C ASN A 49 7.95 -12.35 10.86
N ASP A 50 6.92 -11.94 10.10
CA ASP A 50 5.85 -11.07 10.62
C ASP A 50 4.99 -11.79 11.67
N VAL A 51 4.72 -13.09 11.48
CA VAL A 51 4.06 -13.96 12.49
C VAL A 51 4.88 -14.03 13.76
N ASP A 52 6.17 -14.35 13.66
CA ASP A 52 7.10 -14.40 14.81
C ASP A 52 7.14 -13.06 15.55
N GLY A 53 7.18 -11.96 14.80
CA GLY A 53 7.10 -10.61 15.35
C GLY A 53 5.80 -10.34 16.11
N SER A 54 4.66 -10.83 15.62
CA SER A 54 3.37 -10.67 16.29
C SER A 54 3.25 -11.53 17.55
N LEU A 55 3.71 -12.77 17.52
CA LEU A 55 3.76 -13.65 18.69
C LEU A 55 4.67 -13.10 19.80
N LYS A 56 5.84 -12.54 19.43
CA LYS A 56 6.72 -11.84 20.39
C LYS A 56 6.06 -10.63 21.05
N ARG A 57 5.10 -9.99 20.37
CA ARG A 57 4.30 -8.86 20.91
C ARG A 57 3.04 -9.30 21.67
N GLY A 58 2.86 -10.61 21.85
CA GLY A 58 1.76 -11.15 22.65
C GLY A 58 0.51 -11.53 21.87
N ALA A 59 0.60 -11.71 20.54
CA ALA A 59 -0.49 -12.29 19.77
C ALA A 59 -0.78 -13.73 20.24
N SER A 60 -2.06 -14.13 20.19
CA SER A 60 -2.49 -15.47 20.62
C SER A 60 -2.18 -16.55 19.60
N GLY A 61 -2.03 -17.80 20.06
CA GLY A 61 -1.77 -18.97 19.24
C GLY A 61 -0.29 -19.31 19.13
N THR A 62 0.03 -20.31 18.34
CA THR A 62 1.39 -20.74 18.04
C THR A 62 1.77 -20.42 16.60
N ARG A 63 3.06 -20.44 16.30
CA ARG A 63 3.59 -20.26 14.95
C ARG A 63 3.02 -21.31 13.99
N GLU A 64 2.97 -22.56 14.44
CA GLU A 64 2.45 -23.69 13.70
C GLU A 64 0.98 -23.47 13.33
N GLU A 65 0.12 -23.11 14.28
CA GLU A 65 -1.31 -22.82 14.07
C GLU A 65 -1.54 -21.70 13.05
N TRP A 66 -0.69 -20.69 13.03
CA TRP A 66 -0.81 -19.61 12.04
C TRP A 66 -0.36 -20.06 10.65
N LEU A 67 0.79 -20.77 10.57
CA LEU A 67 1.35 -21.20 9.28
C LEU A 67 0.60 -22.39 8.65
N GLU A 68 -0.13 -23.20 9.42
CA GLU A 68 -1.08 -24.19 8.88
C GLU A 68 -2.21 -23.57 8.05
N ARG A 69 -2.54 -22.31 8.29
CA ARG A 69 -3.53 -21.53 7.52
C ARG A 69 -2.93 -20.77 6.35
N LEU A 70 -1.64 -20.90 6.08
CA LEU A 70 -0.93 -20.24 5.00
C LEU A 70 -0.56 -21.21 3.89
N THR A 71 -0.98 -20.90 2.67
CA THR A 71 -0.49 -21.53 1.44
C THR A 71 0.26 -20.49 0.62
N VAL A 72 1.47 -20.82 0.13
CA VAL A 72 2.23 -19.97 -0.79
C VAL A 72 2.61 -20.80 -2.01
N THR A 73 2.24 -20.37 -3.21
CA THR A 73 2.37 -21.16 -4.44
C THR A 73 2.60 -20.27 -5.67
N THR A 74 3.02 -20.84 -6.77
CA THR A 74 3.06 -20.19 -8.09
C THR A 74 1.78 -20.40 -8.90
N ASP A 75 0.90 -21.30 -8.45
CA ASP A 75 -0.32 -21.66 -9.16
C ASP A 75 -1.48 -20.71 -8.82
N ALA A 76 -1.89 -19.90 -9.79
CA ALA A 76 -3.05 -19.00 -9.64
C ALA A 76 -4.38 -19.78 -9.53
N GLY A 77 -4.45 -21.04 -9.97
CA GLY A 77 -5.61 -21.92 -9.78
C GLY A 77 -5.96 -22.12 -8.29
N ALA A 78 -5.01 -21.90 -7.39
CA ALA A 78 -5.24 -21.94 -5.94
C ALA A 78 -6.20 -20.83 -5.44
N PHE A 79 -6.54 -19.83 -6.26
CA PHE A 79 -7.58 -18.84 -5.95
C PHE A 79 -9.00 -19.34 -6.20
N ALA A 80 -9.19 -20.50 -6.79
CA ALA A 80 -10.51 -21.02 -7.14
C ALA A 80 -11.47 -21.02 -5.94
N GLY A 81 -12.61 -20.33 -6.09
CA GLY A 81 -13.65 -20.25 -5.07
C GLY A 81 -13.33 -19.37 -3.86
N LEU A 82 -12.25 -18.60 -3.89
CA LEU A 82 -11.96 -17.60 -2.84
C LEU A 82 -12.93 -16.41 -2.98
N PRO A 83 -13.53 -15.93 -1.89
CA PRO A 83 -14.46 -14.80 -1.92
C PRO A 83 -13.77 -13.45 -2.08
N LEU A 84 -12.49 -13.35 -1.75
CA LEU A 84 -11.69 -12.12 -1.81
C LEU A 84 -10.26 -12.44 -2.24
N VAL A 85 -9.75 -11.71 -3.22
CA VAL A 85 -8.33 -11.73 -3.60
C VAL A 85 -7.80 -10.30 -3.60
N VAL A 86 -6.71 -10.07 -2.86
CA VAL A 86 -6.02 -8.78 -2.80
C VAL A 86 -4.83 -8.80 -3.76
N GLU A 87 -4.83 -7.91 -4.73
CA GLU A 87 -3.72 -7.70 -5.65
C GLU A 87 -2.69 -6.73 -5.01
N ALA A 88 -1.44 -7.15 -4.96
CA ALA A 88 -0.31 -6.42 -4.37
C ALA A 88 0.97 -6.52 -5.24
N VAL A 89 0.81 -6.60 -6.56
CA VAL A 89 1.93 -6.59 -7.52
C VAL A 89 2.52 -5.17 -7.68
N PRO A 90 3.71 -5.02 -8.31
CA PRO A 90 4.30 -3.70 -8.52
C PRO A 90 3.36 -2.70 -9.20
N GLU A 91 3.59 -1.39 -8.92
CA GLU A 91 2.74 -0.29 -9.36
C GLU A 91 2.93 -0.01 -10.85
N SER A 92 2.25 -0.81 -11.67
CA SER A 92 2.21 -0.71 -13.14
C SER A 92 0.83 -1.10 -13.63
N MET A 93 0.20 -0.26 -14.44
CA MET A 93 -1.14 -0.51 -14.97
C MET A 93 -1.19 -1.86 -15.72
N ASP A 94 -0.25 -2.12 -16.61
CA ASP A 94 -0.22 -3.35 -17.41
C ASP A 94 -0.09 -4.61 -16.53
N LEU A 95 0.76 -4.55 -15.50
CA LEU A 95 0.90 -5.65 -14.54
C LEU A 95 -0.38 -5.87 -13.73
N LYS A 96 -1.04 -4.80 -13.30
CA LYS A 96 -2.28 -4.90 -12.54
C LYS A 96 -3.43 -5.41 -13.40
N VAL A 97 -3.56 -4.95 -14.65
CA VAL A 97 -4.56 -5.47 -15.61
C VAL A 97 -4.36 -6.97 -15.83
N SER A 98 -3.13 -7.40 -16.13
CA SER A 98 -2.86 -8.84 -16.32
C SER A 98 -3.08 -9.66 -15.04
N SER A 99 -2.85 -9.07 -13.87
CA SER A 99 -3.11 -9.68 -12.56
C SER A 99 -4.61 -9.81 -12.30
N PHE A 100 -5.40 -8.79 -12.64
CA PHE A 100 -6.86 -8.83 -12.51
C PHE A 100 -7.47 -9.93 -13.37
N GLN A 101 -7.04 -10.03 -14.64
CA GLN A 101 -7.47 -11.08 -15.54
C GLN A 101 -7.13 -12.48 -14.99
N LYS A 102 -5.90 -12.65 -14.48
CA LYS A 102 -5.46 -13.90 -13.86
C LYS A 102 -6.32 -14.28 -12.63
N ILE A 103 -6.72 -13.30 -11.80
CA ILE A 103 -7.61 -13.55 -10.67
C ILE A 103 -9.01 -13.89 -11.15
N ALA A 104 -9.56 -13.13 -12.11
CA ALA A 104 -10.89 -13.34 -12.67
C ALA A 104 -11.03 -14.72 -13.32
N ASP A 105 -10.02 -15.16 -14.07
CA ASP A 105 -10.00 -16.50 -14.68
C ASP A 105 -10.01 -17.62 -13.63
N ALA A 106 -9.29 -17.44 -12.52
CA ALA A 106 -9.18 -18.44 -11.45
C ALA A 106 -10.38 -18.42 -10.50
N SER A 107 -10.96 -17.26 -10.24
CA SER A 107 -12.08 -17.08 -9.30
C SER A 107 -13.05 -15.98 -9.81
N PRO A 108 -13.95 -16.33 -10.75
CA PRO A 108 -14.85 -15.36 -11.39
C PRO A 108 -15.81 -14.63 -10.43
N GLU A 109 -16.13 -15.25 -9.29
CA GLU A 109 -17.03 -14.69 -8.27
C GLU A 109 -16.30 -13.93 -7.15
N ALA A 110 -14.96 -13.89 -7.16
CA ALA A 110 -14.20 -13.21 -6.13
C ALA A 110 -14.37 -11.69 -6.23
N VAL A 111 -14.41 -11.03 -5.07
CA VAL A 111 -14.10 -9.60 -5.02
C VAL A 111 -12.60 -9.44 -5.27
N ILE A 112 -12.22 -8.55 -6.17
CA ILE A 112 -10.84 -8.17 -6.40
C ILE A 112 -10.57 -6.87 -5.67
N ALA A 113 -9.68 -6.90 -4.67
CA ALA A 113 -9.20 -5.72 -4.00
C ALA A 113 -7.80 -5.36 -4.53
N THR A 114 -7.52 -4.09 -4.85
CA THR A 114 -6.18 -3.67 -5.26
C THR A 114 -5.51 -2.83 -4.19
N ASN A 115 -4.23 -3.08 -3.95
CA ASN A 115 -3.39 -2.28 -3.05
C ASN A 115 -2.64 -1.17 -3.80
N THR A 116 -3.13 -0.72 -4.95
CA THR A 116 -2.53 0.42 -5.65
C THR A 116 -2.48 1.65 -4.76
N SER A 117 -1.43 2.46 -4.91
CA SER A 117 -1.26 3.73 -4.17
C SER A 117 -1.62 4.96 -4.99
N SER A 118 -1.75 4.82 -6.32
CA SER A 118 -1.91 5.98 -7.21
C SER A 118 -2.72 5.71 -8.47
N LEU A 119 -2.78 4.46 -8.95
CA LEU A 119 -3.48 4.11 -10.19
C LEU A 119 -5.00 4.11 -9.98
N SER A 120 -5.75 4.44 -11.03
CA SER A 120 -7.21 4.47 -11.01
C SER A 120 -7.77 3.07 -10.78
N VAL A 121 -8.52 2.92 -9.69
CA VAL A 121 -9.27 1.70 -9.36
C VAL A 121 -10.42 1.51 -10.34
N SER A 122 -11.01 2.61 -10.80
CA SER A 122 -12.09 2.59 -11.80
C SER A 122 -11.61 2.06 -13.16
N ASP A 123 -10.41 2.48 -13.61
CA ASP A 123 -9.85 1.96 -14.86
C ASP A 123 -9.51 0.47 -14.75
N LEU A 124 -8.99 0.03 -13.62
CA LEU A 124 -8.75 -1.39 -13.35
C LEU A 124 -10.06 -2.18 -13.34
N ALA A 125 -11.11 -1.65 -12.73
CA ALA A 125 -12.42 -2.30 -12.65
C ALA A 125 -13.05 -2.53 -14.03
N LEU A 126 -12.75 -1.71 -15.04
CA LEU A 126 -13.24 -1.90 -16.42
C LEU A 126 -12.61 -3.10 -17.13
N THR A 127 -11.58 -3.72 -16.58
CA THR A 127 -10.87 -4.83 -17.24
C THR A 127 -11.38 -6.23 -16.88
N VAL A 128 -12.29 -6.33 -15.91
CA VAL A 128 -12.86 -7.59 -15.42
C VAL A 128 -14.36 -7.42 -15.10
N ASP A 129 -15.09 -8.52 -15.01
CA ASP A 129 -16.51 -8.53 -14.61
C ASP A 129 -16.70 -8.64 -13.09
N ASN A 130 -15.63 -8.89 -12.34
CA ASN A 130 -15.65 -9.01 -10.88
C ASN A 130 -16.00 -7.68 -10.22
N ASP A 131 -16.59 -7.74 -9.01
CA ASP A 131 -16.65 -6.57 -8.13
C ASP A 131 -15.26 -6.14 -7.70
N VAL A 132 -14.94 -4.85 -7.88
CA VAL A 132 -13.60 -4.28 -7.59
C VAL A 132 -13.68 -3.20 -6.53
N ILE A 133 -12.67 -3.16 -5.66
CA ILE A 133 -12.48 -2.13 -4.63
C ILE A 133 -10.99 -1.88 -4.39
N GLY A 134 -10.61 -0.66 -4.05
CA GLY A 134 -9.26 -0.39 -3.56
C GLY A 134 -9.15 -0.65 -2.06
N LEU A 135 -8.12 -1.36 -1.64
CA LEU A 135 -7.70 -1.49 -0.24
C LEU A 135 -6.24 -1.05 -0.15
N HIS A 136 -6.03 0.26 -0.01
CA HIS A 136 -4.70 0.84 0.05
C HIS A 136 -4.13 0.75 1.46
N PHE A 137 -3.24 -0.20 1.66
CA PHE A 137 -2.49 -0.42 2.90
C PHE A 137 -1.21 0.42 2.93
N PHE A 138 -0.69 0.67 4.12
CA PHE A 138 0.52 1.48 4.34
C PHE A 138 1.67 0.64 4.90
N ASN A 139 2.87 0.87 4.37
CA ASN A 139 4.09 0.21 4.83
C ASN A 139 4.60 0.82 6.16
N PRO A 140 5.01 0.03 7.16
CA PRO A 140 4.87 -1.43 7.24
C PRO A 140 3.46 -1.86 7.63
N VAL A 141 2.86 -2.78 6.86
CA VAL A 141 1.45 -3.17 7.02
C VAL A 141 1.11 -3.64 8.44
N PRO A 142 1.94 -4.45 9.12
CA PRO A 142 1.63 -4.90 10.49
C PRO A 142 1.55 -3.75 11.51
N ALA A 143 2.29 -2.66 11.30
CA ALA A 143 2.35 -1.52 12.23
C ALA A 143 1.38 -0.39 11.88
N SER A 144 1.03 -0.24 10.61
CA SER A 144 0.11 0.81 10.15
C SER A 144 -1.32 0.52 10.60
N LYS A 145 -1.98 1.57 11.08
CA LYS A 145 -3.39 1.50 11.52
C LYS A 145 -4.39 1.96 10.47
N LEU A 146 -3.93 2.48 9.34
CA LEU A 146 -4.80 3.05 8.31
C LEU A 146 -4.94 2.09 7.11
N VAL A 147 -6.15 1.98 6.58
CA VAL A 147 -6.44 1.49 5.22
C VAL A 147 -7.39 2.46 4.55
N GLU A 148 -7.02 2.95 3.36
CA GLU A 148 -7.96 3.68 2.52
C GLU A 148 -8.77 2.69 1.69
N ILE A 149 -10.09 2.75 1.86
CA ILE A 149 -11.04 2.04 1.02
C ILE A 149 -11.36 2.96 -0.16
N VAL A 150 -10.82 2.62 -1.33
CA VAL A 150 -10.98 3.42 -2.54
C VAL A 150 -12.15 2.88 -3.34
N VAL A 151 -13.15 3.74 -3.55
CA VAL A 151 -14.42 3.37 -4.18
C VAL A 151 -14.38 3.78 -5.65
N ALA A 152 -14.35 2.80 -6.54
CA ALA A 152 -14.51 3.00 -7.97
C ALA A 152 -15.97 3.36 -8.31
N ASP A 153 -16.20 3.91 -9.50
CA ASP A 153 -17.54 4.28 -9.93
C ASP A 153 -18.49 3.06 -10.04
N SER A 154 -17.94 1.86 -10.30
CA SER A 154 -18.67 0.58 -10.38
C SER A 154 -18.76 -0.19 -9.07
N THR A 155 -18.05 0.24 -8.01
CA THR A 155 -18.01 -0.49 -6.72
C THR A 155 -19.40 -0.49 -6.07
N PRO A 156 -20.03 -1.66 -5.81
CA PRO A 156 -21.34 -1.74 -5.17
C PRO A 156 -21.30 -1.20 -3.72
N ALA A 157 -22.32 -0.44 -3.33
CA ALA A 157 -22.40 0.11 -1.96
C ALA A 157 -22.30 -0.96 -0.85
N PRO A 158 -22.93 -2.16 -0.96
CA PRO A 158 -22.77 -3.21 0.05
C PRO A 158 -21.34 -3.71 0.18
N LEU A 159 -20.55 -3.67 -0.91
CA LEU A 159 -19.11 -4.03 -0.84
C LEU A 159 -18.31 -3.03 -0.01
N VAL A 160 -18.64 -1.73 -0.10
CA VAL A 160 -17.99 -0.70 0.73
C VAL A 160 -18.23 -0.96 2.21
N ASP A 161 -19.45 -1.32 2.61
CA ASP A 161 -19.77 -1.67 4.00
C ASP A 161 -19.05 -2.94 4.46
N SER A 162 -18.97 -3.94 3.59
CA SER A 162 -18.19 -5.16 3.84
C SER A 162 -16.70 -4.85 4.04
N ALA A 163 -16.11 -4.03 3.17
CA ALA A 163 -14.71 -3.62 3.25
C ALA A 163 -14.40 -2.85 4.54
N ARG A 164 -15.30 -1.96 5.00
CA ARG A 164 -15.19 -1.33 6.33
C ARG A 164 -15.08 -2.37 7.43
N GLY A 165 -15.99 -3.34 7.44
CA GLY A 165 -15.98 -4.40 8.43
C GLY A 165 -14.72 -5.26 8.38
N TRP A 166 -14.19 -5.54 7.20
CA TRP A 166 -12.92 -6.27 7.06
C TRP A 166 -11.77 -5.48 7.65
N VAL A 167 -11.63 -4.19 7.29
CA VAL A 167 -10.56 -3.33 7.78
C VAL A 167 -10.60 -3.20 9.31
N GLU A 168 -11.79 -3.02 9.90
CA GLU A 168 -11.98 -2.98 11.35
C GLU A 168 -11.60 -4.32 12.01
N ALA A 169 -11.96 -5.45 11.39
CA ALA A 169 -11.61 -6.78 11.88
C ALA A 169 -10.09 -7.06 11.81
N LEU A 170 -9.36 -6.40 10.88
CA LEU A 170 -7.90 -6.39 10.85
C LEU A 170 -7.27 -5.51 11.96
N GLY A 171 -8.07 -4.89 12.83
CA GLY A 171 -7.59 -3.97 13.87
C GLY A 171 -7.10 -2.62 13.32
N LYS A 172 -7.57 -2.24 12.12
CA LYS A 172 -7.17 -1.01 11.43
C LYS A 172 -8.35 -0.04 11.32
N THR A 173 -8.04 1.22 11.06
CA THR A 173 -9.04 2.29 10.86
C THR A 173 -9.31 2.45 9.36
N PRO A 174 -10.55 2.22 8.91
CA PRO A 174 -10.92 2.49 7.53
C PRO A 174 -11.21 3.98 7.31
N ILE A 175 -10.73 4.53 6.22
CA ILE A 175 -11.29 5.74 5.62
C ILE A 175 -11.83 5.40 4.24
N VAL A 176 -12.96 5.97 3.86
CA VAL A 176 -13.54 5.74 2.54
C VAL A 176 -13.32 6.97 1.68
N VAL A 177 -12.73 6.74 0.53
CA VAL A 177 -12.42 7.79 -0.44
C VAL A 177 -12.94 7.40 -1.82
N LYS A 178 -13.41 8.39 -2.57
CA LYS A 178 -13.70 8.17 -3.99
C LYS A 178 -12.39 7.97 -4.75
N ASP A 179 -12.42 7.09 -5.77
CA ASP A 179 -11.30 6.95 -6.69
C ASP A 179 -10.99 8.29 -7.35
N ALA A 180 -9.83 8.83 -7.01
CA ALA A 180 -9.31 10.08 -7.52
C ALA A 180 -7.77 10.05 -7.44
N PRO A 181 -7.06 10.76 -8.31
CA PRO A 181 -5.60 10.74 -8.32
C PRO A 181 -4.98 11.01 -6.96
N GLY A 182 -4.19 10.03 -6.46
CA GLY A 182 -3.52 10.07 -5.16
C GLY A 182 -4.44 9.86 -3.94
N PHE A 183 -5.70 9.50 -4.15
CA PHE A 183 -6.69 9.26 -3.10
C PHE A 183 -6.73 10.42 -2.09
N ALA A 184 -6.76 10.17 -0.79
CA ALA A 184 -6.64 11.21 0.22
C ALA A 184 -5.20 11.34 0.73
N SER A 185 -4.57 10.25 1.13
CA SER A 185 -3.27 10.29 1.84
C SER A 185 -2.10 10.65 0.93
N SER A 186 -1.99 10.02 -0.24
CA SER A 186 -0.90 10.33 -1.19
C SER A 186 -1.03 11.77 -1.70
N ARG A 187 -2.24 12.20 -2.03
CA ARG A 187 -2.50 13.56 -2.50
C ARG A 187 -2.13 14.63 -1.46
N LEU A 188 -2.56 14.46 -0.20
CA LEU A 188 -2.22 15.39 0.89
C LEU A 188 -0.73 15.29 1.26
N GLY A 189 -0.21 14.07 1.35
CA GLY A 189 1.19 13.86 1.69
C GLY A 189 2.15 14.45 0.65
N VAL A 190 1.80 14.38 -0.64
CA VAL A 190 2.61 14.96 -1.72
C VAL A 190 2.52 16.48 -1.73
N VAL A 191 1.33 17.09 -1.65
CA VAL A 191 1.21 18.55 -1.72
C VAL A 191 1.94 19.24 -0.57
N ILE A 192 1.88 18.68 0.64
CA ILE A 192 2.62 19.21 1.80
C ILE A 192 4.14 19.05 1.60
N ALA A 193 4.58 17.91 1.10
CA ALA A 193 5.99 17.66 0.81
C ALA A 193 6.54 18.60 -0.26
N LEU A 194 5.80 18.77 -1.37
CA LEU A 194 6.23 19.65 -2.46
C LEU A 194 6.40 21.10 -1.99
N GLU A 195 5.48 21.60 -1.17
CA GLU A 195 5.59 22.94 -0.62
C GLU A 195 6.77 23.07 0.33
N ALA A 196 6.98 22.09 1.22
CA ALA A 196 8.15 22.06 2.10
C ALA A 196 9.49 22.05 1.32
N ILE A 197 9.53 21.29 0.19
CA ILE A 197 10.71 21.24 -0.68
C ILE A 197 10.94 22.59 -1.39
N ARG A 198 9.86 23.26 -1.87
CA ARG A 198 9.98 24.62 -2.44
C ARG A 198 10.53 25.61 -1.43
N MET A 199 10.08 25.56 -0.18
CA MET A 199 10.62 26.42 0.88
C MET A 199 12.12 26.22 1.08
N VAL A 200 12.64 25.01 0.97
CA VAL A 200 14.09 24.75 0.99
C VAL A 200 14.77 25.34 -0.26
N GLU A 201 14.22 25.09 -1.44
CA GLU A 201 14.74 25.56 -2.73
C GLU A 201 14.81 27.08 -2.79
N GLU A 202 13.81 27.78 -2.26
CA GLU A 202 13.71 29.25 -2.20
C GLU A 202 14.54 29.86 -1.06
N GLY A 203 15.12 29.03 -0.18
CA GLY A 203 15.92 29.49 0.95
C GLY A 203 15.09 30.14 2.06
N VAL A 204 13.81 29.80 2.18
CA VAL A 204 12.91 30.34 3.23
C VAL A 204 13.39 29.92 4.61
N ALA A 205 13.76 28.64 4.80
CA ALA A 205 14.31 28.12 6.04
C ALA A 205 15.09 26.83 5.80
N SER A 206 15.81 26.37 6.84
CA SER A 206 16.45 25.05 6.80
C SER A 206 15.40 23.91 6.81
N ALA A 207 15.79 22.72 6.32
CA ALA A 207 14.93 21.53 6.38
C ALA A 207 14.45 21.25 7.82
N GLN A 208 15.35 21.42 8.80
CA GLN A 208 15.03 21.22 10.21
C GLN A 208 14.00 22.22 10.74
N ASP A 209 14.09 23.49 10.35
CA ASP A 209 13.16 24.52 10.82
C ASP A 209 11.78 24.38 10.19
N ILE A 210 11.72 23.98 8.91
CA ILE A 210 10.46 23.67 8.22
C ILE A 210 9.77 22.48 8.90
N ASP A 211 10.50 21.41 9.16
CA ASP A 211 9.97 20.24 9.86
C ASP A 211 9.51 20.60 11.28
N ASN A 212 10.30 21.37 12.02
CA ASN A 212 9.94 21.84 13.36
C ASN A 212 8.67 22.68 13.36
N ALA A 213 8.46 23.54 12.34
CA ALA A 213 7.22 24.31 12.22
C ALA A 213 5.99 23.41 12.18
N MET A 214 6.04 22.29 11.46
CA MET A 214 4.94 21.35 11.38
C MET A 214 4.82 20.47 12.63
N VAL A 215 5.93 19.97 13.16
CA VAL A 215 5.93 19.11 14.35
C VAL A 215 5.51 19.89 15.60
N LEU A 216 6.08 21.03 15.84
CA LEU A 216 5.82 21.81 17.07
C LEU A 216 4.60 22.71 16.94
N GLY A 217 4.40 23.34 15.78
CA GLY A 217 3.28 24.24 15.52
C GLY A 217 1.96 23.52 15.28
N TYR A 218 1.95 22.50 14.44
CA TYR A 218 0.75 21.77 14.01
C TYR A 218 0.60 20.38 14.61
N LYS A 219 1.56 19.92 15.44
CA LYS A 219 1.54 18.62 16.12
C LYS A 219 1.62 17.43 15.16
N PHE A 220 2.28 17.58 14.04
CA PHE A 220 2.58 16.45 13.17
C PHE A 220 3.55 15.51 13.90
N PRO A 221 3.37 14.18 13.77
CA PRO A 221 4.29 13.22 14.40
C PRO A 221 5.69 13.23 13.78
N VAL A 222 5.79 13.63 12.51
CA VAL A 222 7.02 13.73 11.72
C VAL A 222 6.89 14.92 10.78
N GLY A 223 7.96 15.67 10.59
CA GLY A 223 8.00 16.78 9.65
C GLY A 223 7.93 16.31 8.19
N PRO A 224 7.46 17.16 7.25
CA PRO A 224 7.21 16.77 5.86
C PRO A 224 8.47 16.34 5.10
N LEU A 225 9.64 16.93 5.40
CA LEU A 225 10.90 16.58 4.75
C LEU A 225 11.48 15.27 5.31
N ALA A 226 11.46 15.07 6.63
CA ALA A 226 11.82 13.80 7.25
C ALA A 226 10.88 12.67 6.83
N LEU A 227 9.58 12.94 6.66
CA LEU A 227 8.62 11.97 6.13
C LEU A 227 8.91 11.64 4.66
N THR A 228 9.35 12.62 3.87
CA THR A 228 9.78 12.41 2.49
C THR A 228 10.99 11.48 2.42
N ASP A 229 11.96 11.65 3.30
CA ASP A 229 13.12 10.76 3.40
C ASP A 229 12.76 9.32 3.84
N ILE A 230 11.72 9.17 4.68
CA ILE A 230 11.21 7.85 5.08
C ILE A 230 10.53 7.14 3.89
N VAL A 231 9.70 7.86 3.13
CA VAL A 231 8.96 7.31 1.98
C VAL A 231 9.90 7.02 0.81
N GLY A 232 10.84 7.92 0.58
CA GLY A 232 11.76 7.94 -0.55
C GLY A 232 11.39 9.01 -1.56
N LEU A 233 12.40 9.85 -1.93
CA LEU A 233 12.22 10.95 -2.86
C LEU A 233 11.79 10.49 -4.25
N ASP A 234 12.34 9.38 -4.73
CA ASP A 234 11.98 8.78 -6.02
C ASP A 234 10.51 8.33 -6.07
N VAL A 235 10.02 7.71 -4.99
CA VAL A 235 8.61 7.32 -4.87
C VAL A 235 7.72 8.56 -4.88
N ARG A 236 8.07 9.58 -4.11
CA ARG A 236 7.31 10.84 -4.08
C ARG A 236 7.38 11.60 -5.40
N LEU A 237 8.53 11.57 -6.08
CA LEU A 237 8.68 12.18 -7.41
C LEU A 237 7.73 11.53 -8.41
N GLY A 238 7.71 10.20 -8.49
CA GLY A 238 6.80 9.50 -9.39
C GLY A 238 5.32 9.81 -9.12
N ILE A 239 4.92 9.85 -7.85
CA ILE A 239 3.54 10.22 -7.47
C ILE A 239 3.26 11.69 -7.84
N ALA A 240 4.20 12.61 -7.60
CA ALA A 240 4.02 14.02 -7.92
C ALA A 240 3.88 14.26 -9.43
N GLU A 241 4.68 13.57 -10.25
CA GLU A 241 4.58 13.62 -11.72
C GLU A 241 3.23 13.10 -12.22
N TYR A 242 2.76 11.97 -11.68
CA TYR A 242 1.43 11.46 -11.98
C TYR A 242 0.33 12.46 -11.58
N LEU A 243 0.41 13.03 -10.37
CA LEU A 243 -0.55 14.03 -9.93
C LEU A 243 -0.48 15.33 -10.76
N ALA A 244 0.70 15.73 -11.19
CA ALA A 244 0.86 16.90 -12.07
C ALA A 244 0.22 16.66 -13.44
N SER A 245 0.37 15.46 -14.02
CA SER A 245 -0.23 15.12 -15.32
C SER A 245 -1.77 15.06 -15.27
N THR A 246 -2.35 14.74 -14.09
CA THR A 246 -3.80 14.53 -13.92
C THR A 246 -4.51 15.73 -13.28
N LEU A 247 -3.86 16.42 -12.32
CA LEU A 247 -4.45 17.50 -11.53
C LEU A 247 -3.83 18.89 -11.79
N GLY A 248 -2.82 18.94 -12.67
CA GLY A 248 -2.18 20.17 -13.10
C GLY A 248 -0.98 20.60 -12.26
N GLU A 249 -0.42 21.76 -12.62
CA GLU A 249 0.90 22.24 -12.18
C GLU A 249 1.07 22.45 -10.67
N ARG A 250 -0.01 22.53 -9.91
CA ARG A 250 0.07 22.60 -8.44
C ARG A 250 0.80 21.39 -7.80
N PHE A 251 0.92 20.29 -8.54
CA PHE A 251 1.67 19.10 -8.14
C PHE A 251 3.00 18.95 -8.88
N ALA A 252 3.40 19.93 -9.71
CA ALA A 252 4.69 19.89 -10.39
C ALA A 252 5.83 19.79 -9.37
N PRO A 253 6.71 18.78 -9.49
CA PRO A 253 7.83 18.61 -8.56
C PRO A 253 8.83 19.79 -8.70
N PRO A 254 9.32 20.36 -7.57
CA PRO A 254 10.40 21.34 -7.57
C PRO A 254 11.67 20.79 -8.22
N GLN A 255 12.52 21.66 -8.76
CA GLN A 255 13.77 21.23 -9.40
C GLN A 255 14.70 20.57 -8.39
N LEU A 256 14.78 21.10 -7.16
CA LEU A 256 15.56 20.52 -6.08
C LEU A 256 15.25 19.04 -5.86
N MET A 257 13.97 18.65 -5.93
CA MET A 257 13.54 17.24 -5.76
C MET A 257 14.07 16.36 -6.89
N ARG A 258 14.01 16.83 -8.13
CA ARG A 258 14.54 16.12 -9.30
C ARG A 258 16.05 15.94 -9.20
N ASP A 259 16.76 17.02 -8.85
CA ASP A 259 18.21 17.02 -8.70
C ASP A 259 18.68 16.07 -7.59
N MET A 260 17.94 16.00 -6.46
CA MET A 260 18.25 15.07 -5.39
C MET A 260 18.07 13.61 -5.84
N VAL A 261 16.98 13.32 -6.55
CA VAL A 261 16.74 11.97 -7.10
C VAL A 261 17.82 11.58 -8.11
N GLU A 262 18.22 12.50 -8.99
CA GLU A 262 19.31 12.27 -9.97
C GLU A 262 20.65 11.99 -9.28
N ARG A 263 20.95 12.67 -8.17
CA ARG A 263 22.15 12.41 -7.36
C ARG A 263 22.07 11.13 -6.50
N GLY A 264 20.94 10.42 -6.50
CA GLY A 264 20.74 9.24 -5.66
C GLY A 264 20.50 9.55 -4.18
N GLU A 265 20.17 10.79 -3.83
CA GLU A 265 19.82 11.23 -2.48
C GLU A 265 18.34 10.91 -2.21
N LEU A 266 18.03 9.62 -2.00
CA LEU A 266 16.65 9.10 -1.97
C LEU A 266 16.04 9.01 -0.57
N GLY A 267 16.73 9.57 0.44
CA GLY A 267 16.33 9.51 1.83
C GLY A 267 16.95 8.32 2.58
N ARG A 268 16.25 7.79 3.58
CA ARG A 268 16.78 6.73 4.47
C ARG A 268 17.32 5.51 3.73
N LYS A 269 16.69 5.11 2.65
CA LYS A 269 17.09 3.91 1.90
C LYS A 269 18.43 4.03 1.19
N SER A 270 18.88 5.25 0.91
CA SER A 270 20.19 5.56 0.31
C SER A 270 21.19 6.12 1.32
N GLY A 271 20.81 6.26 2.59
CA GLY A 271 21.63 6.87 3.65
C GLY A 271 21.64 8.40 3.62
N LYS A 272 21.05 9.04 2.62
CA LYS A 272 21.03 10.50 2.48
C LYS A 272 19.76 10.97 1.77
N GLY A 273 19.18 12.07 2.24
CA GLY A 273 18.07 12.83 1.68
C GLY A 273 18.16 14.28 2.11
N PHE A 274 17.06 14.84 2.64
CA PHE A 274 17.08 16.13 3.33
C PHE A 274 17.91 16.08 4.63
N TYR A 275 18.06 14.87 5.16
CA TYR A 275 18.88 14.56 6.33
C TYR A 275 19.94 13.52 5.98
N ASP A 276 20.97 13.44 6.85
CA ASP A 276 21.99 12.40 6.78
C ASP A 276 21.61 11.26 7.72
N TYR A 277 21.68 10.02 7.21
CA TYR A 277 21.34 8.78 7.91
C TYR A 277 22.51 7.78 7.95
N SER A 278 23.73 8.25 7.57
CA SER A 278 24.95 7.44 7.57
C SER A 278 25.45 7.11 8.98
#